data_588f9176e70a7305239997cb41905261
#
_entry.id   588f9176e70a7305239997cb41905261
#
_cell.length_a   1.000
_cell.length_b   1.000
_cell.length_c   1.000
_cell.angle_alpha   90.00
_cell.angle_beta   90.00
_cell.angle_gamma   90.00
#
_symmetry.space_group_name_H-M   'P 1'
#
loop_
_entity.id
_entity.type
_entity.pdbx_description
1 polymer ?
#
loop_
_entity_poly.entity_id
_entity_poly.type
_entity_poly.pdbx_seq_one_letter_code
_entity_poly.pdbx_strand_id
1 'polypeptide(L)'
;MKRGAGMGVSVVLPRALLPYARGLGTIRIDEPCPTVRDALQATAAQWPAVIDRVLTEQGALRRHVNVFVGDESIAFLDGLDTRVDEGATITIVPAVSGG
;
A
#
# COMPACT_ATOMS: atom_id res chain seq x y z
N MET A 1 -18.08 18.61 -11.03
CA MET A 1 -17.60 18.09 -10.74
C MET A 1 -17.04 17.42 -10.27
N LYS A 2 -17.16 17.12 -9.99
CA LYS A 2 -16.64 16.51 -9.48
C LYS A 2 -16.07 15.91 -9.28
N ARG A 3 -15.67 15.62 -9.19
CA ARG A 3 -15.11 15.00 -8.98
C ARG A 3 -14.21 14.46 -8.54
N GLY A 4 -13.52 14.67 -8.44
CA GLY A 4 -12.36 14.03 -7.84
C GLY A 4 -12.66 13.00 -6.78
N ALA A 5 -13.81 12.99 -6.26
CA ALA A 5 -14.18 11.96 -5.29
C ALA A 5 -14.06 10.58 -5.94
N GLY A 6 -13.42 9.64 -5.27
CA GLY A 6 -13.22 8.31 -5.82
C GLY A 6 -11.94 8.14 -6.61
N MET A 7 -11.25 9.24 -6.91
CA MET A 7 -9.96 9.15 -7.56
C MET A 7 -8.91 8.75 -6.54
N GLY A 8 -7.94 7.97 -6.96
CA GLY A 8 -6.86 7.58 -6.09
C GLY A 8 -7.22 6.42 -5.17
N VAL A 9 -6.38 6.20 -4.19
CA VAL A 9 -6.54 5.07 -3.27
C VAL A 9 -6.15 5.48 -1.87
N SER A 10 -6.52 4.65 -0.90
CA SER A 10 -6.09 4.81 0.49
C SER A 10 -5.14 3.67 0.83
N VAL A 11 -4.03 4.01 1.47
CA VAL A 11 -3.06 3.00 1.92
C VAL A 11 -3.10 2.98 3.43
N VAL A 12 -3.51 1.84 3.99
CA VAL A 12 -3.65 1.67 5.43
C VAL A 12 -2.40 0.99 5.97
N LEU A 13 -1.82 1.60 7.00
CA LEU A 13 -0.56 1.13 7.57
C LEU A 13 -0.77 0.35 8.86
N PRO A 14 0.02 -0.70 9.09
CA PRO A 14 -0.02 -1.39 10.37
C PRO A 14 0.63 -0.53 11.45
N ARG A 15 0.32 -0.84 12.69
CA ARG A 15 0.85 -0.08 13.83
C ARG A 15 2.37 0.06 13.77
N ALA A 16 3.07 -0.99 13.37
CA ALA A 16 4.53 -0.98 13.35
C ALA A 16 5.12 0.06 12.42
N LEU A 17 4.36 0.51 11.41
CA LEU A 17 4.85 1.49 10.45
C LEU A 17 4.43 2.92 10.78
N LEU A 18 3.57 3.12 11.77
CA LEU A 18 3.11 4.47 12.12
C LEU A 18 4.23 5.45 12.43
N PRO A 19 5.30 5.04 13.13
CA PRO A 19 6.40 5.99 13.41
C PRO A 19 7.05 6.54 12.15
N TYR A 20 7.00 5.80 11.06
CA TYR A 20 7.63 6.24 9.80
C TYR A 20 6.72 7.13 8.98
N ALA A 21 5.49 7.34 9.44
CA ALA A 21 4.49 8.17 8.77
C ALA A 21 3.90 9.19 9.76
N ARG A 22 4.67 9.56 10.77
CA ARG A 22 4.25 10.54 11.78
C ARG A 22 2.91 10.18 12.43
N GLY A 23 2.67 8.88 12.60
CA GLY A 23 1.45 8.41 13.25
C GLY A 23 0.25 8.28 12.34
N LEU A 24 0.38 8.59 11.04
CA LEU A 24 -0.74 8.46 10.11
C LEU A 24 -1.04 7.00 9.85
N GLY A 25 -2.26 6.59 10.16
CA GLY A 25 -2.67 5.22 9.91
C GLY A 25 -3.18 4.98 8.50
N THR A 26 -3.57 6.06 7.83
CA THR A 26 -4.08 5.98 6.46
C THR A 26 -3.45 7.09 5.65
N ILE A 27 -2.89 6.73 4.51
CA ILE A 27 -2.29 7.69 3.59
C ILE A 27 -3.16 7.73 2.35
N ARG A 28 -3.63 8.93 2.00
CA ARG A 28 -4.44 9.11 0.80
C ARG A 28 -3.52 9.43 -0.37
N ILE A 29 -3.72 8.71 -1.45
CA ILE A 29 -3.03 8.97 -2.70
C ILE A 29 -4.07 9.47 -3.69
N ASP A 30 -3.98 10.73 -4.06
CA ASP A 30 -5.01 11.35 -4.90
C ASP A 30 -4.77 11.17 -6.39
N GLU A 31 -3.57 10.77 -6.77
CA GLU A 31 -3.27 10.52 -8.17
C GLU A 31 -3.74 9.13 -8.58
N PRO A 32 -3.98 8.91 -9.87
CA PRO A 32 -4.40 7.59 -10.34
C PRO A 32 -3.32 6.54 -10.06
N CYS A 33 -3.74 5.41 -9.54
CA CYS A 33 -2.85 4.30 -9.24
C CYS A 33 -3.45 3.03 -9.82
N PRO A 34 -3.10 2.68 -11.06
CA PRO A 34 -3.69 1.50 -11.70
C PRO A 34 -3.36 0.18 -11.03
N THR A 35 -2.21 0.10 -10.35
CA THR A 35 -1.78 -1.13 -9.69
C THR A 35 -1.32 -0.86 -8.28
N VAL A 36 -1.19 -1.94 -7.51
CA VAL A 36 -0.65 -1.84 -6.16
C VAL A 36 0.74 -1.24 -6.19
N ARG A 37 1.56 -1.65 -7.16
CA ARG A 37 2.91 -1.10 -7.31
C ARG A 37 2.88 0.42 -7.44
N ASP A 38 1.98 0.93 -8.27
CA ASP A 38 1.87 2.39 -8.47
C ASP A 38 1.51 3.10 -7.17
N ALA A 39 0.59 2.52 -6.40
CA ALA A 39 0.17 3.11 -5.14
C ALA A 39 1.30 3.12 -4.12
N LEU A 40 2.09 2.05 -4.06
CA LEU A 40 3.20 1.99 -3.14
C LEU A 40 4.31 2.95 -3.55
N GLN A 41 4.56 3.09 -4.84
CA GLN A 41 5.55 4.05 -5.32
C GLN A 41 5.13 5.48 -5.03
N ALA A 42 3.85 5.78 -5.19
CA ALA A 42 3.33 7.10 -4.85
C ALA A 42 3.47 7.37 -3.35
N THR A 43 3.25 6.34 -2.54
CA THR A 43 3.44 6.48 -1.10
C THR A 43 4.90 6.74 -0.78
N ALA A 44 5.82 6.08 -1.49
CA ALA A 44 7.25 6.25 -1.26
C ALA A 44 7.71 7.68 -1.52
N ALA A 45 7.04 8.38 -2.43
CA ALA A 45 7.41 9.76 -2.74
C ALA A 45 7.26 10.67 -1.52
N GLN A 46 6.29 10.37 -0.64
CA GLN A 46 6.05 11.16 0.55
C GLN A 46 6.59 10.49 1.81
N TRP A 47 6.59 9.18 1.84
CA TRP A 47 6.95 8.41 3.04
C TRP A 47 7.92 7.30 2.67
N PRO A 48 9.15 7.66 2.22
CA PRO A 48 10.10 6.64 1.75
C PRO A 48 10.46 5.61 2.82
N ALA A 49 10.53 6.01 4.08
CA ALA A 49 10.88 5.06 5.14
C ALA A 49 9.79 4.02 5.36
N VAL A 50 8.53 4.36 5.07
CA VAL A 50 7.45 3.38 5.15
C VAL A 50 7.68 2.31 4.09
N ILE A 51 7.91 2.74 2.87
CA ILE A 51 8.00 1.81 1.75
C ILE A 51 9.30 1.01 1.79
N ASP A 52 10.36 1.55 2.36
CA ASP A 52 11.59 0.78 2.57
C ASP A 52 11.35 -0.48 3.41
N ARG A 53 10.30 -0.47 4.22
CA ARG A 53 9.96 -1.61 5.06
C ARG A 53 8.95 -2.54 4.41
N VAL A 54 8.40 -2.13 3.29
CA VAL A 54 7.40 -2.90 2.54
C VAL A 54 8.03 -3.55 1.32
N LEU A 55 8.86 -2.80 0.61
CA LEU A 55 9.51 -3.27 -0.62
C LEU A 55 11.02 -3.38 -0.42
N THR A 56 11.60 -4.32 -1.14
CA THR A 56 13.06 -4.46 -1.17
C THR A 56 13.65 -3.37 -2.08
N GLU A 57 14.98 -3.30 -2.11
CA GLU A 57 15.66 -2.37 -2.99
C GLU A 57 15.39 -2.66 -4.46
N GLN A 58 15.08 -3.91 -4.78
CA GLN A 58 14.73 -4.29 -6.14
C GLN A 58 13.26 -4.05 -6.46
N GLY A 59 12.51 -3.54 -5.50
CA GLY A 59 11.09 -3.25 -5.71
C GLY A 59 10.17 -4.43 -5.53
N ALA A 60 10.65 -5.50 -4.92
CA ALA A 60 9.83 -6.67 -4.64
C ALA A 60 9.24 -6.56 -3.24
N LEU A 61 8.10 -7.20 -3.04
CA LEU A 61 7.47 -7.21 -1.72
C LEU A 61 8.34 -8.02 -0.75
N ARG A 62 8.57 -7.46 0.43
CA ARG A 62 9.34 -8.17 1.44
C ARG A 62 8.58 -9.38 1.95
N ARG A 63 9.32 -10.41 2.35
CA ARG A 63 8.75 -11.69 2.77
C ARG A 63 7.84 -11.59 3.99
N HIS A 64 8.07 -10.60 4.82
CA HIS A 64 7.32 -10.44 6.06
C HIS A 64 6.14 -9.51 5.94
N VAL A 65 5.78 -9.18 4.72
CA VAL A 65 4.72 -8.20 4.48
C VAL A 65 3.66 -8.81 3.59
N ASN A 66 2.41 -8.65 3.98
CA ASN A 66 1.28 -8.97 3.12
C ASN A 66 0.59 -7.66 2.74
N VAL A 67 0.01 -7.64 1.57
CA VAL A 67 -0.75 -6.48 1.11
C VAL A 67 -2.10 -6.97 0.63
N PHE A 68 -3.14 -6.28 1.05
CA PHE A 68 -4.50 -6.60 0.65
C PHE A 68 -5.09 -5.47 -0.17
N VAL A 69 -5.89 -5.83 -1.16
CA VAL A 69 -6.74 -4.88 -1.87
C VAL A 69 -8.15 -5.24 -1.46
N GLY A 70 -8.79 -4.36 -0.70
CA GLY A 70 -10.03 -4.73 -0.04
C GLY A 70 -9.77 -5.92 0.86
N ASP A 71 -10.48 -7.01 0.64
CA ASP A 71 -10.38 -8.19 1.48
C ASP A 71 -9.47 -9.27 0.90
N GLU A 72 -8.84 -9.01 -0.25
CA GLU A 72 -8.06 -10.04 -0.93
C GLU A 72 -6.57 -9.77 -0.86
N SER A 73 -5.81 -10.81 -0.47
CA SER A 73 -4.36 -10.73 -0.47
C SER A 73 -3.85 -10.75 -1.90
N ILE A 74 -2.91 -9.85 -2.21
CA ILE A 74 -2.34 -9.81 -3.55
C ILE A 74 -1.53 -11.07 -3.88
N ALA A 75 -1.16 -11.83 -2.86
CA ALA A 75 -0.46 -13.11 -3.09
C ALA A 75 -1.33 -14.10 -3.87
N PHE A 76 -2.65 -13.96 -3.77
CA PHE A 76 -3.58 -14.81 -4.50
C PHE A 76 -4.11 -14.14 -5.77
N LEU A 77 -3.57 -12.99 -6.10
CA LEU A 77 -3.93 -12.23 -7.29
C LEU A 77 -2.67 -12.09 -8.13
N ASP A 78 -2.39 -10.89 -8.62
CA ASP A 78 -1.23 -10.66 -9.49
C ASP A 78 -0.07 -9.99 -8.74
N GLY A 79 0.00 -10.17 -7.43
CA GLY A 79 1.08 -9.57 -6.65
C GLY A 79 1.03 -8.05 -6.76
N LEU A 80 2.20 -7.44 -6.92
CA LEU A 80 2.27 -5.99 -7.02
C LEU A 80 1.62 -5.46 -8.30
N ASP A 81 1.40 -6.30 -9.29
CA ASP A 81 0.74 -5.90 -10.52
C ASP A 81 -0.78 -6.03 -10.47
N THR A 82 -1.31 -6.37 -9.30
CA THR A 82 -2.74 -6.42 -9.09
C THR A 82 -3.37 -5.08 -9.39
N ARG A 83 -4.44 -5.09 -10.19
CA ARG A 83 -5.16 -3.88 -10.56
C ARG A 83 -5.93 -3.35 -9.38
N VAL A 84 -6.02 -2.04 -9.30
CA VAL A 84 -6.69 -1.36 -8.20
C VAL A 84 -7.70 -0.39 -8.78
N ASP A 85 -8.92 -0.44 -8.27
CA ASP A 85 -9.96 0.49 -8.71
C ASP A 85 -9.84 1.82 -7.97
N GLU A 86 -10.41 2.86 -8.56
CA GLU A 86 -10.48 4.15 -7.88
C GLU A 86 -11.23 3.98 -6.57
N GLY A 87 -10.70 4.60 -5.53
CA GLY A 87 -11.33 4.54 -4.22
C GLY A 87 -11.00 3.29 -3.42
N ALA A 88 -10.19 2.39 -3.98
CA ALA A 88 -9.86 1.16 -3.29
C ALA A 88 -9.01 1.42 -2.05
N THR A 89 -9.04 0.47 -1.12
CA THR A 89 -8.21 0.50 0.07
C THR A 89 -7.15 -0.58 -0.06
N ILE A 90 -5.90 -0.16 0.09
CA ILE A 90 -4.75 -1.06 0.10
C ILE A 90 -4.27 -1.15 1.53
N THR A 91 -4.27 -2.33 2.10
CA THR A 91 -3.89 -2.51 3.51
C THR A 91 -2.58 -3.27 3.59
N ILE A 92 -1.62 -2.68 4.29
CA ILE A 92 -0.32 -3.31 4.52
C ILE A 92 -0.38 -4.02 5.86
N VAL A 93 -0.06 -5.30 5.88
CA VAL A 93 -0.14 -6.12 7.08
C VAL A 93 1.19 -6.85 7.26
N PRO A 94 1.79 -6.75 8.44
CA PRO A 94 3.00 -7.54 8.67
C PRO A 94 2.61 -9.01 8.74
N ALA A 95 3.41 -9.84 8.09
CA ALA A 95 3.20 -11.27 8.21
C ALA A 95 3.60 -11.67 9.64
N VAL A 96 2.67 -12.27 10.34
CA VAL A 96 2.99 -12.75 11.67
C VAL A 96 3.77 -14.03 11.51
N SER A 97 5.05 -14.00 11.89
CA SER A 97 5.80 -15.23 11.90
C SER A 97 5.23 -16.09 13.01
N GLY A 98 5.03 -17.33 12.75
CA GLY A 98 4.42 -18.22 13.72
C GLY A 98 5.30 -18.50 14.93
N GLY A 99 6.38 -17.85 14.99
CA GLY A 99 7.28 -18.06 16.11
C GLY A 99 7.16 -16.91 17.04
#